data_a18b4c5bf537f03606d887a6e0cb2e13
#
_entry.id   a18b4c5bf537f03606d887a6e0cb2e13
#
_cell.length_a   1.000
_cell.length_b   1.000
_cell.length_c   1.000
_cell.angle_alpha   90.00
_cell.angle_beta   90.00
_cell.angle_gamma   90.00
#
_symmetry.space_group_name_H-M   'P 1'
#
loop_
_entity.id
_entity.type
_entity.pdbx_description
1 polymer ?
#
loop_
_entity_poly.entity_id
_entity_poly.type
_entity_poly.pdbx_seq_one_letter_code
_entity_poly.pdbx_strand_id
1 'polypeptide(L)'
;MGVRNLVIIALAFAYLGLSLNALVFQSFQIFLVFSLILLFATFLVIKEEVKERDMEENFCKFFRDFYDNVAAGMDLATALKKCKHGNYGYLGKEVRKMVNAVEWGVPLPKAFSNFLKEIKGELVKKIGNLIVEICKFGGNVGEALKTIDKSLIDIEMIKKEKYSRLSLYAWIIVAVYLIFLGIIYAVVFHFPMFFSGSLYLPYFRFMLVFEAFLCGFVMGKIVEGSYFRGLKYISLLLFLSAGFIQLWLTT
;
A
#
# COMPACT_ATOMS: atom_id res chain seq x y z
N MET A 1 8.75 2.41 14.64
CA MET A 1 9.16 1.67 13.44
C MET A 1 8.90 0.21 13.74
N GLY A 2 7.89 -0.43 13.13
CA GLY A 2 7.52 -1.81 13.49
C GLY A 2 8.56 -2.81 12.99
N VAL A 3 8.69 -3.94 13.68
CA VAL A 3 9.58 -5.08 13.32
C VAL A 3 9.45 -5.44 11.83
N ARG A 4 8.25 -5.33 11.27
CA ARG A 4 7.94 -5.51 9.84
C ARG A 4 8.79 -4.63 8.92
N ASN A 5 8.96 -3.34 9.24
CA ASN A 5 9.75 -2.43 8.40
C ASN A 5 11.24 -2.76 8.47
N LEU A 6 11.70 -3.23 9.61
CA LEU A 6 13.10 -3.63 9.81
C LEU A 6 13.44 -4.91 9.03
N VAL A 7 12.52 -5.87 9.00
CA VAL A 7 12.63 -7.11 8.18
C VAL A 7 12.65 -6.78 6.68
N ILE A 8 11.79 -5.87 6.22
CA ILE A 8 11.73 -5.45 4.81
C ILE A 8 13.03 -4.75 4.41
N ILE A 9 13.57 -3.87 5.27
CA ILE A 9 14.86 -3.20 5.04
C ILE A 9 15.99 -4.21 4.98
N ALA A 10 16.05 -5.16 5.93
CA ALA A 10 17.08 -6.20 5.96
C ALA A 10 17.02 -7.09 4.72
N LEU A 11 15.82 -7.47 4.25
CA LEU A 11 15.63 -8.22 3.01
C LEU A 11 16.06 -7.42 1.78
N ALA A 12 15.78 -6.11 1.73
CA ALA A 12 16.20 -5.24 0.63
C ALA A 12 17.73 -5.08 0.59
N PHE A 13 18.39 -4.90 1.76
CA PHE A 13 19.85 -4.83 1.84
C PHE A 13 20.53 -6.18 1.52
N ALA A 14 19.98 -7.29 2.00
CA ALA A 14 20.46 -8.63 1.66
C ALA A 14 20.33 -8.90 0.15
N TYR A 15 19.21 -8.45 -0.45
CA TYR A 15 18.99 -8.53 -1.89
C TYR A 15 20.01 -7.69 -2.67
N LEU A 16 20.28 -6.45 -2.25
CA LEU A 16 21.30 -5.58 -2.85
C LEU A 16 22.69 -6.20 -2.79
N GLY A 17 23.08 -6.75 -1.64
CA GLY A 17 24.37 -7.43 -1.48
C GLY A 17 24.51 -8.68 -2.32
N LEU A 18 23.44 -9.48 -2.44
CA LEU A 18 23.44 -10.71 -3.22
C LEU A 18 23.28 -10.47 -4.71
N SER A 19 22.54 -9.45 -5.12
CA SER A 19 22.46 -9.06 -6.54
C SER A 19 23.79 -8.50 -7.05
N LEU A 20 24.51 -7.74 -6.23
CA LEU A 20 25.86 -7.30 -6.53
C LEU A 20 26.84 -8.50 -6.64
N ASN A 21 26.73 -9.47 -5.76
CA ASN A 21 27.55 -10.68 -5.78
C ASN A 21 27.22 -11.57 -6.98
N ALA A 22 25.95 -11.75 -7.33
CA ALA A 22 25.51 -12.51 -8.49
C ALA A 22 25.91 -11.82 -9.84
N LEU A 23 25.95 -10.50 -9.86
CA LEU A 23 26.47 -9.70 -10.98
C LEU A 23 27.96 -9.94 -11.22
N VAL A 24 28.77 -10.05 -10.15
CA VAL A 24 30.21 -10.28 -10.22
C VAL A 24 30.51 -11.74 -10.58
N PHE A 25 29.73 -12.71 -10.07
CA PHE A 25 29.98 -14.16 -10.24
C PHE A 25 29.22 -14.84 -11.38
N GLN A 26 28.57 -14.09 -12.30
CA GLN A 26 27.87 -14.64 -13.49
C GLN A 26 26.73 -15.66 -13.21
N SER A 27 26.32 -15.89 -11.98
CA SER A 27 25.25 -16.86 -11.67
C SER A 27 23.86 -16.25 -11.77
N PHE A 28 23.37 -16.10 -13.01
CA PHE A 28 22.03 -15.61 -13.32
C PHE A 28 20.91 -16.37 -12.58
N GLN A 29 21.08 -17.68 -12.37
CA GLN A 29 20.10 -18.50 -11.65
C GLN A 29 19.87 -18.02 -10.20
N ILE A 30 20.93 -17.58 -9.52
CA ILE A 30 20.84 -17.05 -8.15
C ILE A 30 20.02 -15.74 -8.15
N PHE A 31 20.24 -14.89 -9.14
CA PHE A 31 19.51 -13.62 -9.28
C PHE A 31 18.00 -13.86 -9.50
N LEU A 32 17.62 -14.83 -10.35
CA LEU A 32 16.22 -15.23 -10.58
C LEU A 32 15.55 -15.77 -9.31
N VAL A 33 16.19 -16.68 -8.59
CA VAL A 33 15.66 -17.23 -7.34
C VAL A 33 15.43 -16.13 -6.31
N PHE A 34 16.38 -15.20 -6.18
CA PHE A 34 16.27 -14.07 -5.26
C PHE A 34 15.15 -13.09 -5.64
N SER A 35 14.98 -12.78 -6.93
CA SER A 35 13.89 -11.92 -7.39
C SER A 35 12.52 -12.55 -7.13
N LEU A 36 12.40 -13.87 -7.26
CA LEU A 36 11.21 -14.65 -6.92
C LEU A 36 10.89 -14.62 -5.42
N ILE A 37 11.90 -14.78 -4.56
CA ILE A 37 11.73 -14.70 -3.10
C ILE A 37 11.26 -13.31 -2.69
N LEU A 38 11.84 -12.25 -3.28
CA LEU A 38 11.45 -10.87 -3.01
C LEU A 38 10.02 -10.59 -3.48
N LEU A 39 9.62 -11.10 -4.66
CA LEU A 39 8.25 -11.02 -5.16
C LEU A 39 7.26 -11.72 -4.21
N PHE A 40 7.61 -12.88 -3.68
CA PHE A 40 6.77 -13.59 -2.72
C PHE A 40 6.66 -12.83 -1.39
N ALA A 41 7.77 -12.29 -0.88
CA ALA A 41 7.76 -11.47 0.34
C ALA A 41 6.90 -10.19 0.18
N THR A 42 7.00 -9.50 -0.96
CA THR A 42 6.15 -8.33 -1.26
C THR A 42 4.67 -8.68 -1.39
N PHE A 43 4.34 -9.86 -1.93
CA PHE A 43 2.95 -10.34 -2.01
C PHE A 43 2.31 -10.52 -0.63
N LEU A 44 3.06 -11.02 0.35
CA LEU A 44 2.56 -11.15 1.73
C LEU A 44 2.29 -9.78 2.38
N VAL A 45 3.13 -8.79 2.11
CA VAL A 45 2.94 -7.42 2.63
C VAL A 45 1.73 -6.75 2.00
N ILE A 46 1.49 -6.94 0.70
CA ILE A 46 0.33 -6.37 -0.02
C ILE A 46 -0.99 -6.85 0.59
N LYS A 47 -1.10 -8.12 1.01
CA LYS A 47 -2.33 -8.64 1.62
C LYS A 47 -2.73 -7.88 2.90
N GLU A 48 -1.77 -7.51 3.74
CA GLU A 48 -2.07 -6.71 4.95
C GLU A 48 -2.49 -5.28 4.59
N GLU A 49 -1.86 -4.67 3.59
CA GLU A 49 -2.21 -3.32 3.14
C GLU A 49 -3.60 -3.24 2.51
N VAL A 50 -3.97 -4.24 1.71
CA VAL A 50 -5.33 -4.34 1.14
C VAL A 50 -6.37 -4.41 2.25
N LYS A 51 -6.10 -5.17 3.30
CA LYS A 51 -6.99 -5.26 4.46
C LYS A 51 -7.12 -3.94 5.23
N GLU A 52 -6.01 -3.21 5.42
CA GLU A 52 -6.03 -1.91 6.09
C GLU A 52 -6.82 -0.87 5.26
N ARG A 53 -6.65 -0.86 3.93
CA ARG A 53 -7.41 0.00 3.01
C ARG A 53 -8.90 -0.32 3.01
N ASP A 54 -9.25 -1.61 2.91
CA ASP A 54 -10.65 -2.05 2.97
C ASP A 54 -11.31 -1.62 4.27
N MET A 55 -10.60 -1.72 5.39
CA MET A 55 -11.10 -1.25 6.69
C MET A 55 -11.32 0.26 6.71
N GLU A 56 -10.43 1.08 6.13
CA GLU A 56 -10.62 2.54 6.05
C GLU A 56 -11.81 2.93 5.16
N GLU A 57 -11.93 2.32 3.98
CA GLU A 57 -13.01 2.59 3.04
C GLU A 57 -14.38 2.18 3.61
N ASN A 58 -14.44 1.00 4.23
CA ASN A 58 -15.65 0.51 4.86
C ASN A 58 -15.99 1.25 6.16
N PHE A 59 -15.00 1.89 6.82
CA PHE A 59 -15.28 2.77 7.95
C PHE A 59 -16.06 4.01 7.52
N CYS A 60 -15.74 4.60 6.38
CA CYS A 60 -16.50 5.73 5.86
C CYS A 60 -17.95 5.34 5.55
N LYS A 61 -18.19 4.14 4.98
CA LYS A 61 -19.54 3.61 4.75
C LYS A 61 -20.29 3.38 6.07
N PHE A 62 -19.64 2.71 7.03
CA PHE A 62 -20.21 2.47 8.35
C PHE A 62 -20.59 3.79 9.04
N PHE A 63 -19.68 4.78 8.99
CA PHE A 63 -19.95 6.06 9.62
C PHE A 63 -21.12 6.81 8.97
N ARG A 64 -21.23 6.75 7.65
CA ARG A 64 -22.35 7.36 6.91
C ARG A 64 -23.67 6.69 7.28
N ASP A 65 -23.73 5.36 7.28
CA ASP A 65 -24.93 4.63 7.72
C ASP A 65 -25.32 4.98 9.17
N PHE A 66 -24.33 5.11 10.05
CA PHE A 66 -24.53 5.52 11.43
C PHE A 66 -25.06 6.95 11.51
N TYR A 67 -24.45 7.89 10.79
CA TYR A 67 -24.88 9.28 10.76
C TYR A 67 -26.31 9.43 10.17
N ASP A 68 -26.62 8.75 9.07
CA ASP A 68 -27.94 8.80 8.45
C ASP A 68 -29.05 8.32 9.40
N ASN A 69 -28.80 7.27 10.19
CA ASN A 69 -29.73 6.82 11.20
C ASN A 69 -29.91 7.86 12.34
N VAL A 70 -28.83 8.53 12.76
CA VAL A 70 -28.92 9.61 13.77
C VAL A 70 -29.64 10.83 13.20
N ALA A 71 -29.36 11.21 11.94
CA ALA A 71 -30.03 12.30 11.25
C ALA A 71 -31.51 12.05 11.05
N ALA A 72 -31.94 10.77 10.93
CA ALA A 72 -33.33 10.37 10.91
C ALA A 72 -34.03 10.43 12.30
N GLY A 73 -33.34 10.95 13.34
CA GLY A 73 -33.90 11.16 14.67
C GLY A 73 -33.73 9.97 15.62
N MET A 74 -32.93 8.96 15.27
CA MET A 74 -32.66 7.85 16.19
C MET A 74 -31.65 8.25 17.26
N ASP A 75 -31.78 7.69 18.44
CA ASP A 75 -30.74 7.80 19.47
C ASP A 75 -29.48 7.05 19.03
N LEU A 76 -28.33 7.45 19.55
CA LEU A 76 -27.03 6.91 19.15
C LEU A 76 -26.91 5.38 19.30
N ALA A 77 -27.47 4.83 20.36
CA ALA A 77 -27.42 3.39 20.62
C ALA A 77 -28.28 2.62 19.60
N THR A 78 -29.46 3.10 19.28
CA THR A 78 -30.38 2.49 18.29
C THR A 78 -29.83 2.64 16.87
N ALA A 79 -29.28 3.82 16.53
CA ALA A 79 -28.61 4.06 15.26
C ALA A 79 -27.44 3.08 15.04
N LEU A 80 -26.63 2.87 16.08
CA LEU A 80 -25.52 1.92 16.01
C LEU A 80 -26.01 0.46 15.86
N LYS A 81 -27.06 0.06 16.57
CA LYS A 81 -27.64 -1.29 16.44
C LYS A 81 -28.12 -1.58 15.02
N LYS A 82 -28.68 -0.60 14.33
CA LYS A 82 -29.10 -0.74 12.92
C LYS A 82 -27.92 -1.04 11.99
N CYS A 83 -26.73 -0.52 12.28
CA CYS A 83 -25.52 -0.79 11.49
C CYS A 83 -24.98 -2.23 11.64
N LYS A 84 -25.54 -3.06 12.55
CA LYS A 84 -25.10 -4.44 12.79
C LYS A 84 -25.10 -5.33 11.55
N HIS A 85 -26.06 -5.13 10.66
CA HIS A 85 -26.29 -5.95 9.47
C HIS A 85 -25.71 -5.35 8.20
N GLY A 86 -25.02 -4.21 8.29
CA GLY A 86 -24.36 -3.57 7.15
C GLY A 86 -23.21 -4.42 6.60
N ASN A 87 -22.99 -4.31 5.30
CA ASN A 87 -21.86 -4.97 4.64
C ASN A 87 -20.63 -4.06 4.64
N TYR A 88 -19.77 -4.22 5.63
CA TYR A 88 -18.55 -3.41 5.83
C TYR A 88 -17.26 -4.21 5.63
N GLY A 89 -17.26 -5.22 4.76
CA GLY A 89 -16.07 -6.01 4.45
C GLY A 89 -15.37 -6.55 5.70
N TYR A 90 -14.04 -6.36 5.78
CA TYR A 90 -13.26 -6.81 6.95
C TYR A 90 -13.63 -6.06 8.24
N LEU A 91 -14.14 -4.83 8.16
CA LEU A 91 -14.59 -4.05 9.31
C LEU A 91 -15.86 -4.62 9.94
N GLY A 92 -16.71 -5.30 9.18
CA GLY A 92 -18.03 -5.78 9.63
C GLY A 92 -17.97 -6.68 10.84
N LYS A 93 -16.89 -7.45 11.04
CA LYS A 93 -16.68 -8.28 12.23
C LYS A 93 -16.52 -7.42 13.48
N GLU A 94 -15.74 -6.35 13.40
CA GLU A 94 -15.44 -5.48 14.53
C GLU A 94 -16.64 -4.57 14.85
N VAL A 95 -17.39 -4.13 13.83
CA VAL A 95 -18.67 -3.42 14.00
C VAL A 95 -19.67 -4.29 14.75
N ARG A 96 -19.85 -5.55 14.36
CA ARG A 96 -20.75 -6.49 15.09
C ARG A 96 -20.33 -6.70 16.54
N LYS A 97 -19.03 -6.82 16.84
CA LYS A 97 -18.53 -6.91 18.21
C LYS A 97 -18.89 -5.67 19.02
N MET A 98 -18.70 -4.48 18.46
CA MET A 98 -19.02 -3.20 19.08
C MET A 98 -20.53 -3.10 19.36
N VAL A 99 -21.38 -3.42 18.38
CA VAL A 99 -22.83 -3.40 18.54
C VAL A 99 -23.28 -4.38 19.63
N ASN A 100 -22.78 -5.62 19.61
CA ASN A 100 -23.11 -6.60 20.65
C ASN A 100 -22.72 -6.08 22.04
N ALA A 101 -21.54 -5.44 22.19
CA ALA A 101 -21.14 -4.86 23.47
C ALA A 101 -22.17 -3.80 23.98
N VAL A 102 -22.66 -2.95 23.06
CA VAL A 102 -23.71 -1.95 23.41
C VAL A 102 -25.03 -2.63 23.74
N GLU A 103 -25.43 -3.70 23.05
CA GLU A 103 -26.60 -4.50 23.37
C GLU A 103 -26.51 -5.13 24.76
N TRP A 104 -25.30 -5.47 25.22
CA TRP A 104 -25.03 -6.00 26.56
C TRP A 104 -24.88 -4.91 27.63
N GLY A 105 -25.19 -3.66 27.31
CA GLY A 105 -25.17 -2.54 28.26
C GLY A 105 -23.83 -1.84 28.44
N VAL A 106 -22.81 -2.14 27.61
CA VAL A 106 -21.55 -1.36 27.65
C VAL A 106 -21.82 0.05 27.16
N PRO A 107 -21.38 1.10 27.90
CA PRO A 107 -21.53 2.48 27.47
C PRO A 107 -20.92 2.73 26.09
N LEU A 108 -21.64 3.45 25.24
CA LEU A 108 -21.30 3.71 23.85
C LEU A 108 -19.86 4.25 23.66
N PRO A 109 -19.37 5.25 24.46
CA PRO A 109 -17.99 5.72 24.35
C PRO A 109 -16.95 4.63 24.60
N LYS A 110 -17.24 3.71 25.54
CA LYS A 110 -16.35 2.58 25.87
C LYS A 110 -16.34 1.53 24.76
N ALA A 111 -17.51 1.23 24.18
CA ALA A 111 -17.63 0.31 23.05
C ALA A 111 -16.86 0.83 21.82
N PHE A 112 -17.01 2.11 21.47
CA PHE A 112 -16.23 2.75 20.41
C PHE A 112 -14.72 2.75 20.70
N SER A 113 -14.31 3.08 21.91
CA SER A 113 -12.88 3.06 22.30
C SER A 113 -12.27 1.67 22.15
N ASN A 114 -12.99 0.61 22.50
CA ASN A 114 -12.53 -0.76 22.33
C ASN A 114 -12.45 -1.15 20.84
N PHE A 115 -13.45 -0.77 20.04
CA PHE A 115 -13.46 -0.95 18.60
C PHE A 115 -12.23 -0.31 17.93
N LEU A 116 -11.85 0.90 18.33
CA LEU A 116 -10.69 1.60 17.78
C LEU A 116 -9.34 0.92 18.09
N LYS A 117 -9.24 0.16 19.16
CA LYS A 117 -8.02 -0.59 19.51
C LYS A 117 -7.73 -1.73 18.53
N GLU A 118 -8.79 -2.31 17.97
CA GLU A 118 -8.68 -3.43 17.02
C GLU A 118 -8.33 -2.98 15.58
N ILE A 119 -8.44 -1.67 15.30
CA ILE A 119 -8.26 -1.13 13.95
C ILE A 119 -6.89 -0.44 13.83
N LYS A 120 -6.18 -0.72 12.75
CA LYS A 120 -4.85 -0.16 12.47
C LYS A 120 -4.87 1.16 11.69
N GLY A 121 -5.97 1.51 11.03
CA GLY A 121 -6.10 2.73 10.20
C GLY A 121 -5.92 4.01 11.00
N GLU A 122 -5.00 4.89 10.59
CA GLU A 122 -4.73 6.16 11.28
C GLU A 122 -5.91 7.14 11.16
N LEU A 123 -6.54 7.19 9.97
CA LEU A 123 -7.74 8.01 9.73
C LEU A 123 -8.89 7.57 10.64
N VAL A 124 -9.13 6.25 10.71
CA VAL A 124 -10.20 5.68 11.54
C VAL A 124 -9.99 6.00 13.00
N LYS A 125 -8.75 5.93 13.50
CA LYS A 125 -8.43 6.29 14.88
C LYS A 125 -8.68 7.76 15.19
N LYS A 126 -8.27 8.67 14.30
CA LYS A 126 -8.48 10.12 14.47
C LYS A 126 -9.96 10.45 14.56
N ILE A 127 -10.73 9.98 13.59
CA ILE A 127 -12.18 10.24 13.53
C ILE A 127 -12.93 9.51 14.64
N GLY A 128 -12.58 8.26 14.89
CA GLY A 128 -13.20 7.49 15.96
C GLY A 128 -13.00 8.09 17.35
N ASN A 129 -11.83 8.69 17.63
CA ASN A 129 -11.60 9.40 18.87
C ASN A 129 -12.50 10.64 19.01
N LEU A 130 -12.73 11.38 17.90
CA LEU A 130 -13.70 12.48 17.90
C LEU A 130 -15.12 12.00 18.21
N ILE A 131 -15.53 10.87 17.65
CA ILE A 131 -16.84 10.28 17.94
C ILE A 131 -16.93 9.90 19.41
N VAL A 132 -15.88 9.31 20.00
CA VAL A 132 -15.83 8.98 21.43
C VAL A 132 -16.00 10.23 22.28
N GLU A 133 -15.36 11.33 21.93
CA GLU A 133 -15.48 12.63 22.64
C GLU A 133 -16.90 13.21 22.52
N ILE A 134 -17.47 13.22 21.33
CA ILE A 134 -18.87 13.67 21.10
C ILE A 134 -19.83 12.85 21.94
N CYS A 135 -19.66 11.53 21.99
CA CYS A 135 -20.50 10.66 22.79
C CYS A 135 -20.34 10.85 24.31
N LYS A 136 -19.17 11.36 24.78
CA LYS A 136 -18.92 11.62 26.20
C LYS A 136 -19.48 12.97 26.67
N PHE A 137 -19.24 14.01 25.89
CA PHE A 137 -19.55 15.37 26.31
C PHE A 137 -20.99 15.77 26.00
N GLY A 138 -21.68 15.08 25.10
CA GLY A 138 -23.02 15.43 24.66
C GLY A 138 -23.04 16.71 23.82
N GLY A 139 -24.06 17.49 23.91
CA GLY A 139 -24.26 18.71 23.11
C GLY A 139 -25.02 18.41 21.82
N ASN A 140 -24.80 19.22 20.78
CA ASN A 140 -25.45 19.02 19.47
C ASN A 140 -24.75 17.92 18.68
N VAL A 141 -24.98 16.66 19.11
CA VAL A 141 -24.33 15.47 18.53
C VAL A 141 -24.60 15.36 17.03
N GLY A 142 -25.82 15.67 16.58
CA GLY A 142 -26.19 15.60 15.18
C GLY A 142 -25.38 16.54 14.29
N GLU A 143 -25.14 17.77 14.74
CA GLU A 143 -24.34 18.75 14.00
C GLU A 143 -22.86 18.39 13.97
N ALA A 144 -22.33 17.88 15.09
CA ALA A 144 -20.97 17.40 15.16
C ALA A 144 -20.72 16.21 14.23
N LEU A 145 -21.61 15.21 14.22
CA LEU A 145 -21.53 14.06 13.30
C LEU A 145 -21.66 14.49 11.83
N LYS A 146 -22.53 15.47 11.52
CA LYS A 146 -22.67 16.06 10.19
C LYS A 146 -21.37 16.69 9.70
N THR A 147 -20.65 17.36 10.57
CA THR A 147 -19.36 17.99 10.24
C THR A 147 -18.30 16.90 9.95
N ILE A 148 -18.30 15.83 10.72
CA ILE A 148 -17.40 14.69 10.47
C ILE A 148 -17.75 14.02 9.12
N ASP A 149 -19.03 13.81 8.81
CA ASP A 149 -19.45 13.19 7.55
C ASP A 149 -18.99 14.01 6.34
N LYS A 150 -19.18 15.34 6.37
CA LYS A 150 -18.64 16.23 5.33
C LYS A 150 -17.13 16.10 5.17
N SER A 151 -16.40 16.10 6.28
CA SER A 151 -14.94 15.97 6.27
C SER A 151 -14.51 14.62 5.69
N LEU A 152 -15.25 13.54 5.96
CA LEU A 152 -14.99 12.22 5.37
C LEU A 152 -15.21 12.20 3.87
N ILE A 153 -16.29 12.83 3.37
CA ILE A 153 -16.56 12.96 1.94
C ILE A 153 -15.41 13.71 1.25
N ASP A 154 -14.98 14.84 1.82
CA ASP A 154 -13.87 15.63 1.26
C ASP A 154 -12.56 14.82 1.22
N ILE A 155 -12.26 14.06 2.27
CA ILE A 155 -11.09 13.19 2.33
C ILE A 155 -11.19 12.07 1.28
N GLU A 156 -12.35 11.45 1.09
CA GLU A 156 -12.57 10.44 0.06
C GLU A 156 -12.36 11.01 -1.35
N MET A 157 -12.91 12.20 -1.64
CA MET A 157 -12.73 12.87 -2.93
C MET A 157 -11.25 13.19 -3.21
N ILE A 158 -10.55 13.77 -2.24
CA ILE A 158 -9.11 14.07 -2.34
C ILE A 158 -8.29 12.79 -2.56
N LYS A 159 -8.58 11.73 -1.81
CA LYS A 159 -7.92 10.43 -2.00
C LYS A 159 -8.13 9.90 -3.42
N LYS A 160 -9.36 9.92 -3.91
CA LYS A 160 -9.73 9.41 -5.24
C LYS A 160 -9.07 10.21 -6.37
N GLU A 161 -9.06 11.54 -6.26
CA GLU A 161 -8.39 12.42 -7.21
C GLU A 161 -6.88 12.20 -7.20
N LYS A 162 -6.27 12.08 -6.02
CA LYS A 162 -4.86 11.78 -5.85
C LYS A 162 -4.49 10.45 -6.53
N TYR A 163 -5.25 9.37 -6.30
CA TYR A 163 -4.96 8.07 -6.91
C TYR A 163 -5.09 8.11 -8.43
N SER A 164 -6.08 8.82 -8.97
CA SER A 164 -6.24 8.97 -10.42
C SER A 164 -5.04 9.68 -11.06
N ARG A 165 -4.58 10.78 -10.48
CA ARG A 165 -3.39 11.51 -10.98
C ARG A 165 -2.10 10.71 -10.81
N LEU A 166 -1.93 10.03 -9.69
CA LEU A 166 -0.70 9.30 -9.39
C LEU A 166 -0.54 8.04 -10.25
N SER A 167 -1.64 7.43 -10.70
CA SER A 167 -1.57 6.29 -11.63
C SER A 167 -0.96 6.68 -12.97
N LEU A 168 -1.21 7.90 -13.46
CA LEU A 168 -0.57 8.41 -14.68
C LEU A 168 0.95 8.51 -14.54
N TYR A 169 1.43 9.02 -13.39
CA TYR A 169 2.88 9.10 -13.15
C TYR A 169 3.53 7.72 -13.07
N ALA A 170 2.83 6.72 -12.50
CA ALA A 170 3.31 5.35 -12.48
C ALA A 170 3.54 4.81 -13.90
N TRP A 171 2.59 5.03 -14.81
CA TRP A 171 2.71 4.61 -16.22
C TRP A 171 3.86 5.33 -16.93
N ILE A 172 4.07 6.63 -16.66
CA ILE A 172 5.19 7.38 -17.22
C ILE A 172 6.54 6.79 -16.77
N ILE A 173 6.70 6.45 -15.50
CA ILE A 173 7.93 5.86 -14.98
C ILE A 173 8.19 4.49 -15.60
N VAL A 174 7.16 3.65 -15.76
CA VAL A 174 7.28 2.36 -16.46
C VAL A 174 7.70 2.56 -17.92
N ALA A 175 7.11 3.53 -18.61
CA ALA A 175 7.47 3.84 -20.00
C ALA A 175 8.94 4.29 -20.13
N VAL A 176 9.40 5.17 -19.23
CA VAL A 176 10.82 5.60 -19.18
C VAL A 176 11.73 4.40 -18.97
N TYR A 177 11.38 3.51 -18.03
CA TYR A 177 12.13 2.29 -17.77
C TYR A 177 12.24 1.38 -19.03
N LEU A 178 11.11 1.17 -19.72
CA LEU A 178 11.08 0.36 -20.96
C LEU A 178 11.89 1.01 -22.11
N ILE A 179 11.84 2.33 -22.24
CA ILE A 179 12.65 3.07 -23.22
C ILE A 179 14.14 2.88 -22.93
N PHE A 180 14.54 2.94 -21.67
CA PHE A 180 15.93 2.74 -21.28
C PHE A 180 16.40 1.31 -21.58
N LEU A 181 15.60 0.29 -21.29
CA LEU A 181 15.86 -1.09 -21.69
C LEU A 181 16.06 -1.19 -23.23
N GLY A 182 15.21 -0.53 -24.00
CA GLY A 182 15.30 -0.48 -25.47
C GLY A 182 16.57 0.19 -25.97
N ILE A 183 17.00 1.29 -25.32
CA ILE A 183 18.25 1.98 -25.66
C ILE A 183 19.45 1.08 -25.38
N ILE A 184 19.52 0.43 -24.22
CA ILE A 184 20.62 -0.50 -23.89
C ILE A 184 20.68 -1.62 -24.93
N TYR A 185 19.52 -2.22 -25.25
CA TYR A 185 19.45 -3.26 -26.28
C TYR A 185 19.98 -2.76 -27.63
N ALA A 186 19.49 -1.60 -28.09
CA ALA A 186 19.92 -1.02 -29.36
C ALA A 186 21.43 -0.72 -29.41
N VAL A 187 21.97 -0.17 -28.32
CA VAL A 187 23.41 0.16 -28.23
C VAL A 187 24.25 -1.11 -28.31
N VAL A 188 23.88 -2.14 -27.57
CA VAL A 188 24.67 -3.39 -27.56
C VAL A 188 24.54 -4.16 -28.87
N PHE A 189 23.35 -4.18 -29.46
CA PHE A 189 23.10 -4.91 -30.72
C PHE A 189 23.73 -4.25 -31.93
N HIS A 190 23.69 -2.88 -32.05
CA HIS A 190 24.20 -2.15 -33.22
C HIS A 190 25.68 -1.81 -33.12
N PHE A 191 26.26 -1.81 -31.93
CA PHE A 191 27.67 -1.46 -31.73
C PHE A 191 28.49 -2.57 -31.05
N PRO A 192 28.39 -3.86 -31.49
CA PRO A 192 29.12 -4.95 -30.85
C PRO A 192 30.64 -4.76 -30.88
N MET A 193 31.16 -3.98 -31.85
CA MET A 193 32.58 -3.74 -32.02
C MET A 193 33.20 -2.89 -30.89
N PHE A 194 32.39 -2.03 -30.25
CA PHE A 194 32.82 -1.23 -29.09
C PHE A 194 32.67 -1.98 -27.77
N PHE A 195 31.86 -3.03 -27.74
CA PHE A 195 31.51 -3.77 -26.53
C PHE A 195 31.93 -5.26 -26.55
N SER A 196 32.88 -5.58 -27.41
CA SER A 196 33.39 -6.97 -27.62
C SER A 196 34.25 -7.53 -26.46
N GLY A 197 34.38 -6.80 -25.36
CA GLY A 197 35.09 -7.26 -24.18
C GLY A 197 34.17 -7.79 -23.07
N SER A 198 34.58 -8.88 -22.41
CA SER A 198 33.85 -9.48 -21.27
C SER A 198 33.59 -8.54 -20.09
N LEU A 199 34.29 -7.40 -20.05
CA LEU A 199 34.20 -6.40 -18.99
C LEU A 199 32.95 -5.52 -19.06
N TYR A 200 32.34 -5.31 -20.23
CA TYR A 200 31.22 -4.38 -20.37
C TYR A 200 29.88 -4.97 -19.95
N LEU A 201 29.71 -6.27 -20.09
CA LEU A 201 28.49 -6.98 -19.73
C LEU A 201 28.08 -6.79 -18.26
N PRO A 202 28.96 -6.92 -17.26
CA PRO A 202 28.62 -6.66 -15.87
C PRO A 202 28.24 -5.21 -15.60
N TYR A 203 28.81 -4.21 -16.30
CA TYR A 203 28.44 -2.82 -16.14
C TYR A 203 27.00 -2.54 -16.61
N PHE A 204 26.60 -3.08 -17.78
CA PHE A 204 25.22 -2.94 -18.25
C PHE A 204 24.21 -3.61 -17.33
N ARG A 205 24.53 -4.79 -16.81
CA ARG A 205 23.69 -5.45 -15.79
C ARG A 205 23.55 -4.61 -14.53
N PHE A 206 24.65 -4.02 -14.07
CA PHE A 206 24.62 -3.12 -12.91
C PHE A 206 23.74 -1.90 -13.17
N MET A 207 23.86 -1.26 -14.35
CA MET A 207 23.02 -0.12 -14.73
C MET A 207 21.53 -0.48 -14.71
N LEU A 208 21.15 -1.63 -15.27
CA LEU A 208 19.75 -2.09 -15.28
C LEU A 208 19.19 -2.30 -13.87
N VAL A 209 19.97 -2.92 -13.00
CA VAL A 209 19.56 -3.14 -11.60
C VAL A 209 19.43 -1.82 -10.85
N PHE A 210 20.38 -0.91 -11.04
CA PHE A 210 20.40 0.41 -10.40
C PHE A 210 19.20 1.25 -10.83
N GLU A 211 18.89 1.26 -12.14
CA GLU A 211 17.72 1.95 -12.66
C GLU A 211 16.41 1.36 -12.16
N ALA A 212 16.25 0.04 -12.14
CA ALA A 212 15.08 -0.62 -11.57
C ALA A 212 14.86 -0.21 -10.10
N PHE A 213 15.96 -0.06 -9.35
CA PHE A 213 15.93 0.40 -7.96
C PHE A 213 15.45 1.86 -7.86
N LEU A 214 16.03 2.76 -8.65
CA LEU A 214 15.65 4.17 -8.67
C LEU A 214 14.19 4.35 -9.07
N CYS A 215 13.77 3.76 -10.18
CA CYS A 215 12.40 3.85 -10.67
C CYS A 215 11.39 3.28 -9.67
N GLY A 216 11.67 2.12 -9.08
CA GLY A 216 10.79 1.51 -8.08
C GLY A 216 10.70 2.30 -6.79
N PHE A 217 11.80 2.93 -6.35
CA PHE A 217 11.83 3.80 -5.17
C PHE A 217 11.00 5.07 -5.38
N VAL A 218 11.15 5.70 -6.54
CA VAL A 218 10.37 6.88 -6.95
C VAL A 218 8.89 6.54 -7.07
N MET A 219 8.54 5.41 -7.71
CA MET A 219 7.16 4.92 -7.79
C MET A 219 6.54 4.71 -6.41
N GLY A 220 7.26 4.10 -5.49
CA GLY A 220 6.79 3.87 -4.12
C GLY A 220 6.45 5.16 -3.40
N LYS A 221 7.28 6.19 -3.54
CA LYS A 221 7.05 7.49 -2.94
C LYS A 221 5.89 8.25 -3.58
N ILE A 222 5.81 8.24 -4.91
CA ILE A 222 4.78 8.96 -5.66
C ILE A 222 3.42 8.28 -5.47
N VAL A 223 3.31 6.98 -5.77
CA VAL A 223 2.02 6.28 -5.81
C VAL A 223 1.50 5.96 -4.40
N GLU A 224 2.36 5.49 -3.52
CA GLU A 224 1.95 4.99 -2.19
C GLU A 224 2.28 5.95 -1.05
N GLY A 225 2.96 7.06 -1.33
CA GLY A 225 3.38 8.03 -0.32
C GLY A 225 4.48 7.54 0.62
N SER A 226 5.00 6.32 0.43
CA SER A 226 6.03 5.70 1.28
C SER A 226 7.08 4.98 0.45
N TYR A 227 8.36 5.22 0.76
CA TYR A 227 9.47 4.53 0.11
C TYR A 227 9.42 3.01 0.32
N PHE A 228 8.99 2.55 1.49
CA PHE A 228 8.91 1.12 1.79
C PHE A 228 7.89 0.37 0.95
N ARG A 229 6.80 1.04 0.59
CA ARG A 229 5.79 0.48 -0.32
C ARG A 229 6.29 0.38 -1.76
N GLY A 230 7.37 1.09 -2.10
CA GLY A 230 8.05 0.98 -3.39
C GLY A 230 8.72 -0.37 -3.66
N LEU A 231 8.99 -1.16 -2.62
CA LEU A 231 9.64 -2.48 -2.76
C LEU A 231 8.91 -3.42 -3.73
N LYS A 232 7.58 -3.34 -3.80
CA LYS A 232 6.78 -4.11 -4.77
C LYS A 232 7.07 -3.72 -6.22
N TYR A 233 7.26 -2.43 -6.49
CA TYR A 233 7.61 -1.94 -7.82
C TYR A 233 9.06 -2.27 -8.17
N ILE A 234 9.98 -2.14 -7.21
CA ILE A 234 11.37 -2.56 -7.35
C ILE A 234 11.44 -4.04 -7.73
N SER A 235 10.72 -4.92 -7.01
CA SER A 235 10.74 -6.35 -7.29
C SER A 235 10.21 -6.70 -8.68
N LEU A 236 9.17 -5.99 -9.13
CA LEU A 236 8.57 -6.18 -10.45
C LEU A 236 9.53 -5.70 -11.56
N LEU A 237 10.15 -4.53 -11.41
CA LEU A 237 11.10 -4.00 -12.39
C LEU A 237 12.38 -4.85 -12.45
N LEU A 238 12.86 -5.35 -11.32
CA LEU A 238 13.98 -6.28 -11.27
C LEU A 238 13.67 -7.62 -11.95
N PHE A 239 12.45 -8.12 -11.81
CA PHE A 239 12.03 -9.32 -12.52
C PHE A 239 12.00 -9.10 -14.04
N LEU A 240 11.51 -7.94 -14.49
CA LEU A 240 11.56 -7.55 -15.90
C LEU A 240 13.00 -7.42 -16.41
N SER A 241 13.91 -6.81 -15.65
CA SER A 241 15.33 -6.72 -16.02
C SER A 241 16.00 -8.09 -16.12
N ALA A 242 15.66 -9.01 -15.21
CA ALA A 242 16.17 -10.38 -15.24
C ALA A 242 15.72 -11.11 -16.50
N GLY A 243 14.43 -11.03 -16.86
CA GLY A 243 13.92 -11.59 -18.11
C GLY A 243 14.58 -11.04 -19.35
N PHE A 244 14.82 -9.73 -19.37
CA PHE A 244 15.52 -9.06 -20.47
C PHE A 244 16.98 -9.52 -20.61
N ILE A 245 17.71 -9.65 -19.51
CA ILE A 245 19.09 -10.14 -19.49
C ILE A 245 19.15 -11.59 -19.99
N GLN A 246 18.16 -12.42 -19.66
CA GLN A 246 18.11 -13.81 -20.12
C GLN A 246 17.87 -13.91 -21.62
N LEU A 247 16.91 -13.15 -22.15
CA LEU A 247 16.65 -13.10 -23.59
C LEU A 247 17.89 -12.68 -24.35
N TRP A 248 18.68 -11.77 -23.80
CA TRP A 248 19.91 -11.31 -24.42
C TRP A 248 21.07 -12.31 -24.36
N LEU A 249 21.14 -13.17 -23.33
CA LEU A 249 22.16 -14.23 -23.25
C LEU A 249 21.86 -15.42 -24.17
N THR A 250 20.61 -15.56 -24.64
CA THR A 250 20.16 -16.64 -25.52
C THR A 250 20.18 -16.25 -27.00
N THR A 251 20.35 -14.99 -27.34
CA THR A 251 20.58 -14.45 -28.69
C THR A 251 22.05 -14.16 -28.94
#